data_15221187c8f30d5d06140b143493b25f
#
_entry.id   15221187c8f30d5d06140b143493b25f
#
_cell.length_a   1.000
_cell.length_b   1.000
_cell.length_c   1.000
_cell.angle_alpha   90.00
_cell.angle_beta   90.00
_cell.angle_gamma   90.00
#
_symmetry.space_group_name_H-M   'P 1'
#
loop_
_entity.id
_entity.type
_entity.pdbx_description
1 polymer ?
#
loop_
_entity_poly.entity_id
_entity_poly.type
_entity_poly.pdbx_seq_one_letter_code
_entity_poly.pdbx_strand_id
1 'polypeptide(L)'
;MECRGVFSAIVAACLLGVGVSQTTAPTLAPAVMNTTIIENVTASTIFTETSTLNDVTLTTPTVLSPTPPGCSAFNTSTCDVCDPGYHSDNGSLLCSCCPQPGKCLSTGDCLPCSRGFFQPLSGQQHCLPCSQGFYTNSTGSPVCTACSQGSYSNSSGSESCQSCSPGFYTSQQNSTSCNPCEQGTFCNSSNCVRCQICPAGTESLQPAAKECTRCRPGMHKARLQSMCQICSSGFFQIQWGQENCNLCPENHYCPSPDVNPILCPFDAFCPEGSTAPGYCMETFFRKAGEECELAPVTIALLVIGGGVAVLFVILLVLRRRRDTDGELTLARQPLLSKERPQGRYYGIPCDAEPVYAGW
;
A
#
# COMPACT_ATOMS: atom_id res chain seq x y z
N MET A 1 29.63 33.24 -46.64
CA MET A 1 29.71 32.24 -45.56
C MET A 1 28.32 32.00 -44.93
N GLU A 2 27.27 31.73 -45.73
CA GLU A 2 25.90 31.58 -45.19
C GLU A 2 25.05 30.53 -45.90
N CYS A 3 25.66 29.48 -46.44
CA CYS A 3 24.89 28.42 -47.12
C CYS A 3 24.84 27.09 -46.33
N ARG A 4 25.42 27.00 -45.11
CA ARG A 4 25.40 25.74 -44.31
C ARG A 4 24.17 25.59 -43.42
N GLY A 5 23.47 26.68 -43.08
CA GLY A 5 22.32 26.62 -42.18
C GLY A 5 21.00 26.14 -42.81
N VAL A 6 20.81 26.37 -44.07
CA VAL A 6 19.51 26.08 -44.77
C VAL A 6 19.39 24.59 -45.10
N PHE A 7 20.49 23.90 -45.44
CA PHE A 7 20.46 22.48 -45.73
C PHE A 7 20.17 21.61 -44.50
N SER A 8 20.64 22.02 -43.35
CA SER A 8 20.37 21.25 -42.08
C SER A 8 18.92 21.37 -41.66
N ALA A 9 18.27 22.49 -41.93
CA ALA A 9 16.85 22.70 -41.57
C ALA A 9 15.87 21.92 -42.48
N ILE A 10 16.22 21.71 -43.75
CA ILE A 10 15.35 20.99 -44.70
C ILE A 10 15.44 19.47 -44.44
N VAL A 11 16.61 18.95 -44.10
CA VAL A 11 16.79 17.52 -43.77
C VAL A 11 16.11 17.20 -42.44
N ALA A 12 16.15 18.11 -41.47
CA ALA A 12 15.44 17.95 -40.20
C ALA A 12 13.91 18.00 -40.34
N ALA A 13 13.38 18.81 -41.27
CA ALA A 13 11.95 18.89 -41.54
C ALA A 13 11.38 17.65 -42.25
N CYS A 14 12.19 17.00 -43.09
CA CYS A 14 11.78 15.75 -43.76
C CYS A 14 11.84 14.53 -42.84
N LEU A 15 12.69 14.55 -41.79
CA LEU A 15 12.77 13.47 -40.82
C LEU A 15 11.70 13.59 -39.67
N LEU A 16 11.10 14.76 -39.50
CA LEU A 16 10.03 14.98 -38.52
C LEU A 16 8.61 14.82 -39.09
N GLY A 17 8.48 14.53 -40.39
CA GLY A 17 7.20 14.41 -41.07
C GLY A 17 6.49 13.06 -40.94
N VAL A 18 7.09 12.07 -40.25
CA VAL A 18 6.38 10.84 -39.85
C VAL A 18 5.72 11.08 -38.52
N GLY A 19 4.56 11.73 -38.53
CA GLY A 19 3.72 11.93 -37.37
C GLY A 19 3.26 10.60 -36.80
N VAL A 20 3.83 10.21 -35.67
CA VAL A 20 3.26 9.19 -34.82
C VAL A 20 1.96 9.74 -34.24
N SER A 21 0.85 9.25 -34.76
CA SER A 21 -0.47 9.52 -34.20
C SER A 21 -0.53 8.84 -32.82
N GLN A 22 -0.15 9.57 -31.77
CA GLN A 22 -0.41 9.14 -30.41
C GLN A 22 -1.90 9.36 -30.11
N THR A 23 -2.65 8.29 -30.11
CA THR A 23 -3.96 8.23 -29.47
C THR A 23 -3.76 8.44 -27.97
N THR A 24 -4.02 9.65 -27.51
CA THR A 24 -4.12 9.96 -26.09
C THR A 24 -5.34 9.23 -25.51
N ALA A 25 -5.10 8.21 -24.70
CA ALA A 25 -6.11 7.66 -23.82
C ALA A 25 -6.51 8.72 -22.80
N PRO A 26 -7.80 8.86 -22.45
CA PRO A 26 -8.23 9.82 -21.44
C PRO A 26 -7.71 9.38 -20.07
N THR A 27 -6.88 10.20 -19.48
CA THR A 27 -6.45 10.08 -18.08
C THR A 27 -7.67 10.31 -17.20
N LEU A 28 -8.17 9.25 -16.58
CA LEU A 28 -9.13 9.33 -15.49
C LEU A 28 -8.41 9.99 -14.29
N ALA A 29 -8.83 11.17 -13.96
CA ALA A 29 -8.44 11.86 -12.72
C ALA A 29 -8.88 11.01 -11.51
N PRO A 30 -8.05 10.87 -10.47
CA PRO A 30 -8.48 10.22 -9.25
C PRO A 30 -9.55 11.08 -8.57
N ALA A 31 -10.72 10.48 -8.32
CA ALA A 31 -11.75 11.05 -7.50
C ALA A 31 -11.19 11.29 -6.09
N VAL A 32 -11.12 12.55 -5.71
CA VAL A 32 -10.83 12.96 -4.34
C VAL A 32 -12.05 12.57 -3.50
N MET A 33 -11.95 11.47 -2.78
CA MET A 33 -12.88 11.17 -1.69
C MET A 33 -12.61 12.16 -0.56
N ASN A 34 -13.52 13.10 -0.40
CA ASN A 34 -13.65 13.89 0.81
C ASN A 34 -14.08 12.96 1.95
N THR A 35 -13.12 12.48 2.72
CA THR A 35 -13.39 11.84 4.00
C THR A 35 -13.59 12.96 5.01
N THR A 36 -14.84 13.26 5.32
CA THR A 36 -15.22 14.04 6.48
C THR A 36 -14.87 13.24 7.72
N ILE A 37 -13.78 13.61 8.36
CA ILE A 37 -13.41 13.11 9.69
C ILE A 37 -14.38 13.79 10.67
N ILE A 38 -15.33 13.03 11.20
CA ILE A 38 -16.11 13.44 12.37
C ILE A 38 -15.23 13.12 13.57
N GLU A 39 -14.54 14.12 14.08
CA GLU A 39 -13.92 14.07 15.39
C GLU A 39 -15.03 14.08 16.46
N ASN A 40 -15.34 12.93 17.03
CA ASN A 40 -16.04 12.84 18.29
C ASN A 40 -15.06 13.12 19.42
N VAL A 41 -14.96 14.38 19.78
CA VAL A 41 -14.32 14.81 21.02
C VAL A 41 -15.29 14.49 22.15
N THR A 42 -15.07 13.36 22.84
CA THR A 42 -15.67 13.11 24.15
C THR A 42 -14.89 13.94 25.18
N ALA A 43 -15.45 15.07 25.53
CA ALA A 43 -14.98 15.88 26.66
C ALA A 43 -15.24 15.13 27.95
N SER A 44 -14.17 14.58 28.54
CA SER A 44 -14.17 14.17 29.96
C SER A 44 -14.16 15.43 30.79
N THR A 45 -15.28 15.78 31.37
CA THR A 45 -15.40 16.81 32.41
C THR A 45 -14.70 16.31 33.66
N ILE A 46 -13.53 16.87 33.91
CA ILE A 46 -12.87 16.78 35.22
C ILE A 46 -13.61 17.73 36.13
N PHE A 47 -14.39 17.19 37.05
CA PHE A 47 -14.91 17.95 38.19
C PHE A 47 -13.76 18.15 39.18
N THR A 48 -13.22 19.33 39.19
CA THR A 48 -12.34 19.80 40.26
C THR A 48 -13.25 20.37 41.35
N GLU A 49 -13.55 19.59 42.40
CA GLU A 49 -14.14 20.11 43.60
C GLU A 49 -13.06 20.80 44.43
N THR A 50 -13.14 22.11 44.43
CA THR A 50 -12.38 22.95 45.34
C THR A 50 -13.12 22.98 46.68
N SER A 51 -12.72 22.13 47.62
CA SER A 51 -13.24 22.21 49.00
C SER A 51 -12.52 23.30 49.73
N THR A 52 -13.24 24.38 50.00
CA THR A 52 -12.83 25.40 50.95
C THR A 52 -12.92 24.87 52.37
N LEU A 53 -11.80 24.87 53.07
CA LEU A 53 -11.75 24.63 54.53
C LEU A 53 -12.55 25.73 55.25
N ASN A 54 -13.62 25.33 55.87
CA ASN A 54 -14.18 26.07 57.00
C ASN A 54 -13.97 25.22 58.24
N ASP A 55 -13.10 25.75 59.09
CA ASP A 55 -12.84 25.35 60.47
C ASP A 55 -14.12 25.47 61.28
N VAL A 56 -14.74 24.32 61.58
CA VAL A 56 -15.80 24.23 62.59
C VAL A 56 -15.37 23.19 63.60
N THR A 57 -14.85 23.67 64.69
CA THR A 57 -14.68 22.91 65.92
C THR A 57 -16.02 22.37 66.35
N LEU A 58 -16.32 21.12 66.05
CA LEU A 58 -17.51 20.42 66.52
C LEU A 58 -17.07 19.39 67.58
N THR A 59 -17.29 19.70 68.80
CA THR A 59 -17.29 18.76 69.89
C THR A 59 -18.17 17.57 69.62
N THR A 60 -17.57 16.41 69.48
CA THR A 60 -18.25 15.13 69.29
C THR A 60 -19.10 14.78 70.53
N PRO A 61 -20.40 14.64 70.37
CA PRO A 61 -21.12 13.78 71.30
C PRO A 61 -20.85 12.36 70.85
N THR A 62 -20.21 11.56 71.64
CA THR A 62 -20.09 10.12 71.52
C THR A 62 -21.51 9.54 71.56
N VAL A 63 -22.14 9.45 70.35
CA VAL A 63 -23.35 8.66 70.21
C VAL A 63 -22.89 7.20 70.16
N LEU A 64 -23.00 6.53 71.30
CA LEU A 64 -23.00 5.09 71.37
C LEU A 64 -24.13 4.61 70.41
N SER A 65 -23.79 4.24 69.21
CA SER A 65 -24.70 3.53 68.32
C SER A 65 -25.17 2.27 69.06
N PRO A 66 -26.49 1.99 69.15
CA PRO A 66 -26.96 0.83 69.85
C PRO A 66 -26.40 -0.42 69.14
N THR A 67 -25.64 -1.23 69.86
CA THR A 67 -25.14 -2.54 69.44
C THR A 67 -26.30 -3.37 68.92
N PRO A 68 -26.26 -3.89 67.71
CA PRO A 68 -27.30 -4.76 67.20
C PRO A 68 -27.52 -5.96 68.15
N PRO A 69 -28.75 -6.37 68.34
CA PRO A 69 -29.03 -7.48 69.26
C PRO A 69 -28.34 -8.75 68.76
N GLY A 70 -27.43 -9.31 69.53
CA GLY A 70 -26.67 -10.50 69.20
C GLY A 70 -25.14 -10.35 69.20
N CYS A 71 -24.63 -9.12 69.22
CA CYS A 71 -23.17 -8.88 69.21
C CYS A 71 -22.48 -8.86 70.59
N SER A 72 -23.20 -8.92 71.66
CA SER A 72 -22.67 -8.84 73.01
C SER A 72 -21.88 -10.05 73.47
N ALA A 73 -21.84 -11.12 72.71
CA ALA A 73 -21.14 -12.37 73.05
C ALA A 73 -19.88 -12.65 72.22
N PHE A 74 -19.56 -11.80 71.22
CA PHE A 74 -18.40 -12.02 70.41
C PHE A 74 -17.22 -11.18 70.84
N ASN A 75 -16.14 -11.87 71.13
CA ASN A 75 -14.87 -11.23 71.45
C ASN A 75 -14.30 -10.67 70.12
N THR A 76 -14.26 -9.36 69.99
CA THR A 76 -13.81 -8.65 68.77
C THR A 76 -12.34 -8.93 68.41
N SER A 77 -11.61 -9.65 69.27
CA SER A 77 -10.22 -10.08 69.02
C SER A 77 -10.07 -11.32 68.11
N THR A 78 -11.17 -11.97 67.76
CA THR A 78 -11.17 -13.22 66.95
C THR A 78 -11.88 -13.09 65.59
N CYS A 79 -11.97 -11.88 65.07
CA CYS A 79 -12.46 -11.67 63.71
C CYS A 79 -11.34 -12.00 62.71
N ASP A 80 -11.23 -13.25 62.33
CA ASP A 80 -10.35 -13.64 61.24
C ASP A 80 -11.05 -13.40 59.87
N VAL A 81 -10.40 -12.63 59.07
CA VAL A 81 -10.86 -12.25 57.72
C VAL A 81 -10.21 -13.22 56.74
N CYS A 82 -11.00 -13.81 55.83
CA CYS A 82 -10.41 -14.67 54.80
C CYS A 82 -9.39 -13.90 53.96
N ASP A 83 -8.25 -14.52 53.74
CA ASP A 83 -7.18 -13.97 52.91
C ASP A 83 -7.57 -13.81 51.45
N PRO A 84 -6.89 -12.98 50.69
CA PRO A 84 -7.06 -12.94 49.22
C PRO A 84 -6.96 -14.33 48.62
N GLY A 85 -7.83 -14.65 47.64
CA GLY A 85 -7.95 -15.97 47.05
C GLY A 85 -8.99 -16.87 47.74
N TYR A 86 -9.53 -16.45 48.85
CA TYR A 86 -10.53 -17.20 49.65
C TYR A 86 -11.81 -16.39 49.80
N HIS A 87 -12.92 -17.10 50.00
CA HIS A 87 -14.22 -16.54 50.31
C HIS A 87 -14.84 -17.25 51.49
N SER A 88 -15.78 -16.61 52.13
CA SER A 88 -16.47 -17.21 53.28
C SER A 88 -17.68 -18.03 52.82
N ASP A 89 -17.93 -19.17 53.52
CA ASP A 89 -19.10 -20.00 53.23
C ASP A 89 -20.43 -19.27 53.61
N ASN A 90 -21.50 -19.61 52.89
CA ASN A 90 -22.83 -19.00 53.05
C ASN A 90 -23.50 -19.22 54.40
N GLY A 91 -22.91 -20.06 55.27
CA GLY A 91 -23.45 -20.38 56.59
C GLY A 91 -22.94 -19.52 57.73
N SER A 92 -21.95 -18.67 57.49
CA SER A 92 -21.30 -17.92 58.56
C SER A 92 -22.02 -16.59 58.85
N LEU A 93 -22.17 -16.32 60.14
CA LEU A 93 -22.85 -15.14 60.64
C LEU A 93 -22.13 -13.85 60.19
N LEU A 94 -22.91 -12.91 59.65
CA LEU A 94 -22.43 -11.55 59.37
C LEU A 94 -22.02 -10.88 60.70
N CYS A 95 -20.72 -10.71 60.91
CA CYS A 95 -20.23 -9.90 62.03
C CYS A 95 -20.35 -8.43 61.71
N SER A 96 -21.50 -7.87 61.95
CA SER A 96 -21.69 -6.40 61.94
C SER A 96 -20.97 -5.67 63.08
N CYS A 97 -20.35 -6.42 63.99
CA CYS A 97 -19.67 -5.92 65.20
C CYS A 97 -18.15 -5.80 65.03
N CYS A 98 -17.60 -6.23 63.94
CA CYS A 98 -16.17 -6.07 63.66
C CYS A 98 -15.89 -4.62 63.25
N PRO A 99 -14.74 -4.05 63.65
CA PRO A 99 -14.36 -2.68 63.28
C PRO A 99 -14.13 -2.49 61.77
N GLN A 100 -14.07 -3.58 61.04
CA GLN A 100 -14.08 -3.61 59.57
C GLN A 100 -15.24 -4.48 59.09
N PRO A 101 -15.95 -4.09 58.02
CA PRO A 101 -17.00 -4.91 57.46
C PRO A 101 -16.39 -6.21 56.90
N GLY A 102 -16.65 -7.28 57.54
CA GLY A 102 -16.20 -8.62 57.22
C GLY A 102 -16.97 -9.67 58.02
N LYS A 103 -16.81 -10.94 57.68
CA LYS A 103 -17.33 -12.05 58.47
C LYS A 103 -16.33 -12.40 59.56
N CYS A 104 -16.82 -12.52 60.82
CA CYS A 104 -16.09 -13.18 61.86
C CYS A 104 -16.25 -14.70 61.63
N LEU A 105 -15.17 -15.32 61.24
CA LEU A 105 -15.14 -16.76 61.03
C LEU A 105 -14.27 -17.42 62.07
N SER A 106 -14.70 -18.60 62.48
CA SER A 106 -13.78 -19.56 63.09
C SER A 106 -12.76 -19.97 62.01
N THR A 107 -11.50 -20.18 62.45
CA THR A 107 -10.41 -20.68 61.59
C THR A 107 -10.83 -22.02 60.90
N GLY A 108 -11.43 -21.97 59.74
CA GLY A 108 -11.89 -23.17 59.01
C GLY A 108 -12.94 -22.89 57.93
N ASP A 109 -13.59 -21.73 58.01
CA ASP A 109 -14.72 -21.43 57.12
C ASP A 109 -14.35 -20.64 55.85
N CYS A 110 -13.06 -20.44 55.59
CA CYS A 110 -12.55 -19.84 54.37
C CYS A 110 -12.35 -20.90 53.31
N LEU A 111 -13.13 -20.81 52.23
CA LEU A 111 -13.03 -21.71 51.08
C LEU A 111 -12.19 -21.09 49.99
N PRO A 112 -11.24 -21.81 49.40
CA PRO A 112 -10.45 -21.30 48.28
C PRO A 112 -11.35 -21.05 47.08
N CYS A 113 -11.14 -19.99 46.35
CA CYS A 113 -11.76 -19.78 45.06
C CYS A 113 -11.44 -20.97 44.13
N SER A 114 -12.43 -21.46 43.44
CA SER A 114 -12.24 -22.50 42.43
C SER A 114 -11.46 -22.01 41.25
N ARG A 115 -10.95 -22.93 40.42
CA ARG A 115 -10.30 -22.58 39.14
C ARG A 115 -11.21 -21.72 38.28
N GLY A 116 -10.64 -20.79 37.57
CA GLY A 116 -11.39 -19.78 36.79
C GLY A 116 -11.91 -18.60 37.63
N PHE A 117 -11.79 -18.66 38.97
CA PHE A 117 -12.26 -17.62 39.88
C PHE A 117 -11.14 -17.11 40.80
N PHE A 118 -11.20 -15.85 41.15
CA PHE A 118 -10.20 -15.17 41.99
C PHE A 118 -10.84 -14.23 42.99
N GLN A 119 -10.08 -13.86 43.99
CA GLN A 119 -10.50 -12.82 44.93
C GLN A 119 -9.30 -11.98 45.36
N PRO A 120 -9.20 -10.69 44.94
CA PRO A 120 -8.06 -9.84 45.29
C PRO A 120 -8.15 -9.23 46.66
N LEU A 121 -9.34 -9.21 47.24
CA LEU A 121 -9.59 -8.52 48.53
C LEU A 121 -9.87 -9.55 49.65
N SER A 122 -9.40 -9.24 50.84
CA SER A 122 -9.71 -10.03 52.02
C SER A 122 -11.18 -9.86 52.44
N GLY A 123 -11.71 -10.85 53.13
CA GLY A 123 -13.02 -10.82 53.77
C GLY A 123 -14.22 -10.79 52.84
N GLN A 124 -14.06 -11.21 51.63
CA GLN A 124 -15.13 -11.23 50.61
C GLN A 124 -15.97 -12.52 50.74
N GLN A 125 -17.24 -12.41 50.36
CA GLN A 125 -18.19 -13.57 50.41
C GLN A 125 -18.20 -14.40 49.13
N HIS A 126 -17.72 -13.83 48.00
CA HIS A 126 -17.80 -14.46 46.73
C HIS A 126 -16.49 -14.30 45.95
N CYS A 127 -16.14 -15.31 45.20
CA CYS A 127 -15.07 -15.21 44.22
C CYS A 127 -15.59 -14.57 42.96
N LEU A 128 -14.72 -13.83 42.26
CA LEU A 128 -15.00 -13.17 40.99
C LEU A 128 -14.53 -14.08 39.84
N PRO A 129 -15.28 -14.21 38.77
CA PRO A 129 -14.79 -14.95 37.60
C PRO A 129 -13.68 -14.17 36.90
N CYS A 130 -12.65 -14.85 36.44
CA CYS A 130 -11.67 -14.23 35.54
C CYS A 130 -12.37 -13.64 34.32
N SER A 131 -12.01 -12.43 33.96
CA SER A 131 -12.52 -11.80 32.73
C SER A 131 -12.03 -12.53 31.48
N GLN A 132 -12.71 -12.32 30.37
CA GLN A 132 -12.23 -12.79 29.06
C GLN A 132 -10.78 -12.33 28.82
N GLY A 133 -9.97 -13.19 28.22
CA GLY A 133 -8.52 -12.96 28.03
C GLY A 133 -7.68 -13.35 29.25
N PHE A 134 -8.31 -13.73 30.38
CA PHE A 134 -7.64 -14.12 31.61
C PHE A 134 -8.12 -15.48 32.08
N TYR A 135 -7.28 -16.16 32.87
CA TYR A 135 -7.57 -17.48 33.43
C TYR A 135 -6.90 -17.67 34.78
N THR A 136 -7.32 -18.66 35.53
CA THR A 136 -6.56 -19.23 36.63
C THR A 136 -6.76 -20.73 36.71
N ASN A 137 -5.67 -21.49 36.73
CA ASN A 137 -5.65 -22.94 36.79
C ASN A 137 -5.47 -23.48 38.22
N SER A 138 -5.31 -22.62 39.20
CA SER A 138 -5.13 -22.94 40.61
C SER A 138 -6.30 -22.48 41.46
N THR A 139 -6.59 -23.22 42.48
CA THR A 139 -7.55 -22.82 43.53
C THR A 139 -6.90 -21.84 44.46
N GLY A 140 -7.72 -20.97 45.07
CA GLY A 140 -7.23 -19.97 46.02
C GLY A 140 -6.41 -18.84 45.39
N SER A 141 -6.67 -18.50 44.13
CA SER A 141 -5.92 -17.48 43.44
C SER A 141 -6.42 -16.08 43.81
N PRO A 142 -5.52 -15.13 44.19
CA PRO A 142 -5.88 -13.74 44.39
C PRO A 142 -5.99 -12.95 43.09
N VAL A 143 -5.44 -13.44 41.99
CA VAL A 143 -5.41 -12.76 40.69
C VAL A 143 -5.58 -13.76 39.53
N CYS A 144 -6.10 -13.28 38.40
CA CYS A 144 -6.12 -14.03 37.16
C CYS A 144 -4.88 -13.72 36.32
N THR A 145 -4.39 -14.74 35.62
CA THR A 145 -3.26 -14.63 34.70
C THR A 145 -3.77 -14.32 33.29
N ALA A 146 -3.14 -13.38 32.60
CA ALA A 146 -3.45 -13.06 31.22
C ALA A 146 -3.05 -14.24 30.31
N CYS A 147 -3.88 -14.52 29.29
CA CYS A 147 -3.53 -15.46 28.23
C CYS A 147 -2.28 -14.96 27.50
N SER A 148 -1.34 -15.87 27.28
CA SER A 148 -0.12 -15.57 26.52
C SER A 148 -0.42 -15.35 25.04
N GLN A 149 0.51 -14.72 24.34
CA GLN A 149 0.45 -14.62 22.88
C GLN A 149 0.25 -16.00 22.25
N GLY A 150 -0.53 -16.07 21.19
CA GLY A 150 -0.90 -17.32 20.54
C GLY A 150 -2.06 -18.07 21.23
N SER A 151 -2.56 -17.59 22.36
CA SER A 151 -3.69 -18.16 23.09
C SER A 151 -4.72 -17.11 23.50
N TYR A 152 -5.94 -17.54 23.75
CA TYR A 152 -7.07 -16.67 24.06
C TYR A 152 -8.03 -17.31 25.04
N SER A 153 -8.90 -16.50 25.63
CA SER A 153 -10.06 -16.95 26.40
C SER A 153 -11.27 -16.10 26.05
N ASN A 154 -12.30 -16.71 25.48
CA ASN A 154 -13.53 -16.05 25.03
C ASN A 154 -14.66 -16.06 26.05
N SER A 155 -14.46 -16.67 27.21
CA SER A 155 -15.44 -16.76 28.29
C SER A 155 -14.84 -16.31 29.61
N SER A 156 -15.70 -15.71 30.46
CA SER A 156 -15.33 -15.45 31.84
C SER A 156 -15.31 -16.75 32.66
N GLY A 157 -14.50 -16.75 33.71
CA GLY A 157 -14.35 -17.93 34.55
C GLY A 157 -13.52 -19.04 33.94
N SER A 158 -12.65 -18.74 32.98
CA SER A 158 -11.82 -19.72 32.30
C SER A 158 -10.73 -20.29 33.20
N GLU A 159 -10.58 -21.63 33.19
CA GLU A 159 -9.51 -22.32 33.91
C GLU A 159 -8.19 -22.39 33.12
N SER A 160 -8.26 -22.22 31.80
CA SER A 160 -7.11 -22.25 30.91
C SER A 160 -7.38 -21.44 29.66
N CYS A 161 -6.32 -20.98 28.99
CA CYS A 161 -6.43 -20.36 27.68
C CYS A 161 -6.42 -21.41 26.58
N GLN A 162 -7.18 -21.15 25.51
CA GLN A 162 -7.22 -21.96 24.31
C GLN A 162 -6.14 -21.47 23.33
N SER A 163 -5.41 -22.39 22.71
CA SER A 163 -4.45 -22.05 21.66
C SER A 163 -5.16 -21.66 20.38
N CYS A 164 -4.64 -20.68 19.66
CA CYS A 164 -5.08 -20.37 18.31
C CYS A 164 -4.92 -21.62 17.42
N SER A 165 -5.94 -21.96 16.67
CA SER A 165 -5.88 -23.03 15.68
C SER A 165 -4.98 -22.66 14.51
N PRO A 166 -4.44 -23.64 13.76
CA PRO A 166 -3.70 -23.36 12.53
C PRO A 166 -4.51 -22.46 11.59
N GLY A 167 -3.85 -21.47 10.98
CA GLY A 167 -4.46 -20.43 10.19
C GLY A 167 -4.83 -19.17 10.99
N PHE A 168 -4.76 -19.22 12.33
CA PHE A 168 -5.11 -18.11 13.21
C PHE A 168 -3.95 -17.76 14.15
N TYR A 169 -3.89 -16.51 14.56
CA TYR A 169 -2.84 -15.99 15.44
C TYR A 169 -3.35 -14.93 16.41
N THR A 170 -2.60 -14.69 17.45
CA THR A 170 -2.69 -13.46 18.26
C THR A 170 -1.34 -13.03 18.78
N SER A 171 -0.97 -11.80 18.52
CA SER A 171 0.30 -11.20 18.93
C SER A 171 0.21 -10.48 20.28
N GLN A 172 -0.98 -10.37 20.83
CA GLN A 172 -1.23 -9.68 22.11
C GLN A 172 -1.50 -10.68 23.22
N GLN A 173 -1.12 -10.31 24.43
CA GLN A 173 -1.58 -10.98 25.63
C GLN A 173 -3.03 -10.59 25.91
N ASN A 174 -3.68 -11.32 26.82
CA ASN A 174 -5.07 -11.13 27.23
C ASN A 174 -6.10 -11.08 26.08
N SER A 175 -5.82 -11.77 25.00
CA SER A 175 -6.70 -11.85 23.85
C SER A 175 -7.97 -12.66 24.14
N THR A 176 -9.08 -12.19 23.58
CA THR A 176 -10.39 -12.86 23.68
C THR A 176 -10.71 -13.72 22.47
N SER A 177 -9.96 -13.54 21.38
CA SER A 177 -10.11 -14.29 20.12
C SER A 177 -8.79 -14.31 19.35
N CYS A 178 -8.66 -15.20 18.38
CA CYS A 178 -7.56 -15.21 17.44
C CYS A 178 -7.96 -14.58 16.12
N ASN A 179 -7.04 -13.85 15.48
CA ASN A 179 -7.20 -13.25 14.18
C ASN A 179 -6.83 -14.23 13.06
N PRO A 180 -7.53 -14.28 11.94
CA PRO A 180 -7.14 -15.08 10.81
C PRO A 180 -5.86 -14.53 10.17
N CYS A 181 -5.00 -15.39 9.66
CA CYS A 181 -3.89 -14.99 8.80
C CYS A 181 -4.44 -14.33 7.53
N GLU A 182 -3.82 -13.25 7.12
CA GLU A 182 -4.16 -12.55 5.88
C GLU A 182 -3.70 -13.33 4.64
N GLN A 183 -4.27 -12.98 3.49
CA GLN A 183 -3.84 -13.55 2.20
C GLN A 183 -2.32 -13.37 2.00
N GLY A 184 -1.67 -14.35 1.41
CA GLY A 184 -0.22 -14.38 1.24
C GLY A 184 0.55 -14.81 2.49
N THR A 185 -0.15 -15.05 3.60
CA THR A 185 0.44 -15.51 4.87
C THR A 185 -0.23 -16.76 5.38
N PHE A 186 0.45 -17.54 6.20
CA PHE A 186 -0.06 -18.79 6.76
C PHE A 186 0.47 -19.05 8.18
N CYS A 187 -0.21 -19.95 8.87
CA CYS A 187 0.28 -20.55 10.10
C CYS A 187 -0.09 -22.03 10.11
N ASN A 188 0.90 -22.90 10.12
CA ASN A 188 0.73 -24.36 10.05
C ASN A 188 0.63 -25.04 11.42
N SER A 189 0.85 -24.32 12.50
CA SER A 189 0.86 -24.85 13.86
C SER A 189 -0.22 -24.18 14.71
N SER A 190 -0.56 -24.80 15.82
CA SER A 190 -1.34 -24.15 16.88
C SER A 190 -0.46 -23.16 17.66
N ASN A 191 -1.11 -22.23 18.35
CA ASN A 191 -0.46 -21.23 19.20
C ASN A 191 0.41 -20.22 18.45
N CYS A 192 0.05 -19.88 17.21
CA CYS A 192 0.77 -18.88 16.43
C CYS A 192 0.66 -17.49 17.04
N VAL A 193 1.82 -16.85 17.19
CA VAL A 193 1.94 -15.45 17.61
C VAL A 193 1.81 -14.49 16.43
N ARG A 194 2.25 -14.92 15.25
CA ARG A 194 2.18 -14.18 13.98
C ARG A 194 2.14 -15.14 12.81
N CYS A 195 1.49 -14.74 11.74
CA CYS A 195 1.52 -15.48 10.49
C CYS A 195 2.84 -15.27 9.75
N GLN A 196 3.28 -16.28 9.02
CA GLN A 196 4.47 -16.26 8.19
C GLN A 196 4.07 -15.97 6.74
N ILE A 197 4.89 -15.21 6.03
CA ILE A 197 4.71 -15.00 4.59
C ILE A 197 4.95 -16.34 3.89
N CYS A 198 4.11 -16.67 2.91
CA CYS A 198 4.27 -17.86 2.10
C CYS A 198 5.66 -17.91 1.46
N PRO A 199 6.34 -19.06 1.45
CA PRO A 199 7.63 -19.22 0.77
C PRO A 199 7.57 -18.80 -0.70
N ALA A 200 8.73 -18.54 -1.29
CA ALA A 200 8.83 -18.25 -2.71
C ALA A 200 8.16 -19.34 -3.55
N GLY A 201 7.55 -18.95 -4.65
CA GLY A 201 6.78 -19.86 -5.50
C GLY A 201 5.46 -20.37 -4.91
N THR A 202 5.02 -19.87 -3.74
CA THR A 202 3.77 -20.29 -3.11
C THR A 202 2.95 -19.11 -2.61
N GLU A 203 1.63 -19.27 -2.53
CA GLU A 203 0.70 -18.22 -2.07
C GLU A 203 -0.44 -18.82 -1.24
N SER A 204 -1.13 -17.98 -0.52
CA SER A 204 -2.41 -18.33 0.09
C SER A 204 -3.49 -17.36 -0.41
N LEU A 205 -4.46 -17.89 -1.13
CA LEU A 205 -5.53 -17.10 -1.75
C LEU A 205 -6.63 -16.70 -0.77
N GLN A 206 -6.77 -17.44 0.31
CA GLN A 206 -7.81 -17.24 1.32
C GLN A 206 -7.21 -16.87 2.66
N PRO A 207 -7.89 -16.06 3.47
CA PRO A 207 -7.48 -15.84 4.85
C PRO A 207 -7.57 -17.13 5.67
N ALA A 208 -6.94 -17.13 6.82
CA ALA A 208 -6.84 -18.29 7.73
C ALA A 208 -6.18 -19.52 7.11
N ALA A 209 -5.24 -19.31 6.20
CA ALA A 209 -4.53 -20.40 5.54
C ALA A 209 -3.61 -21.15 6.53
N LYS A 210 -3.69 -22.47 6.47
CA LYS A 210 -2.82 -23.39 7.23
C LYS A 210 -1.55 -23.73 6.48
N GLU A 211 -1.60 -23.66 5.16
CA GLU A 211 -0.51 -23.96 4.24
C GLU A 211 -0.61 -23.07 3.00
N CYS A 212 0.48 -22.97 2.27
CA CYS A 212 0.53 -22.22 1.02
C CYS A 212 0.43 -23.16 -0.18
N THR A 213 -0.30 -22.75 -1.21
CA THR A 213 -0.42 -23.46 -2.48
C THR A 213 0.65 -23.00 -3.46
N ARG A 214 1.10 -23.86 -4.36
CA ARG A 214 2.11 -23.52 -5.37
C ARG A 214 1.52 -22.59 -6.41
N CYS A 215 2.30 -21.59 -6.85
CA CYS A 215 1.95 -20.77 -8.00
C CYS A 215 1.66 -21.65 -9.22
N ARG A 216 0.66 -21.29 -10.00
CA ARG A 216 0.28 -22.00 -11.23
C ARG A 216 1.29 -21.73 -12.34
N PRO A 217 1.34 -22.56 -13.38
CA PRO A 217 2.03 -22.24 -14.62
C PRO A 217 1.64 -20.84 -15.12
N GLY A 218 2.57 -20.11 -15.70
CA GLY A 218 2.39 -18.73 -16.10
C GLY A 218 2.57 -17.71 -14.99
N MET A 219 2.80 -18.16 -13.76
CA MET A 219 2.95 -17.31 -12.57
C MET A 219 4.23 -17.61 -11.80
N HIS A 220 4.74 -16.61 -11.11
CA HIS A 220 5.91 -16.70 -10.26
C HIS A 220 5.72 -15.90 -8.97
N LYS A 221 6.53 -16.16 -7.95
CA LYS A 221 6.54 -15.38 -6.72
C LYS A 221 7.92 -15.37 -6.08
N ALA A 222 8.53 -14.21 -6.02
CA ALA A 222 9.79 -14.01 -5.30
C ALA A 222 9.58 -14.01 -3.77
N ARG A 223 10.66 -14.13 -3.00
CA ARG A 223 10.62 -14.31 -1.53
C ARG A 223 9.87 -13.25 -0.76
N LEU A 224 9.92 -12.00 -1.18
CA LEU A 224 9.32 -10.87 -0.46
C LEU A 224 7.93 -10.48 -0.95
N GLN A 225 7.43 -11.13 -1.99
CA GLN A 225 6.09 -10.91 -2.49
C GLN A 225 5.07 -11.70 -1.67
N SER A 226 3.87 -11.16 -1.50
CA SER A 226 2.79 -11.85 -0.78
C SER A 226 2.05 -12.85 -1.68
N MET A 227 1.85 -12.52 -2.96
CA MET A 227 1.03 -13.28 -3.90
C MET A 227 1.79 -13.61 -5.18
N CYS A 228 1.36 -14.68 -5.88
CA CYS A 228 1.87 -15.02 -7.20
C CYS A 228 1.51 -13.95 -8.22
N GLN A 229 2.44 -13.62 -9.10
CA GLN A 229 2.29 -12.65 -10.18
C GLN A 229 2.40 -13.36 -11.53
N ILE A 230 1.64 -12.89 -12.50
CA ILE A 230 1.71 -13.39 -13.88
C ILE A 230 3.04 -12.98 -14.49
N CYS A 231 3.67 -13.87 -15.24
CA CYS A 231 4.87 -13.55 -15.99
C CYS A 231 4.60 -12.42 -16.99
N SER A 232 5.54 -11.48 -17.06
CA SER A 232 5.47 -10.37 -18.01
C SER A 232 5.51 -10.88 -19.47
N SER A 233 5.02 -10.06 -20.39
CA SER A 233 5.09 -10.35 -21.84
C SER A 233 6.51 -10.72 -22.25
N GLY A 234 6.66 -11.76 -23.05
CA GLY A 234 7.96 -12.28 -23.46
C GLY A 234 8.63 -13.22 -22.46
N PHE A 235 8.00 -13.44 -21.29
CA PHE A 235 8.44 -14.41 -20.30
C PHE A 235 7.40 -15.52 -20.13
N PHE A 236 7.86 -16.71 -19.77
CA PHE A 236 7.02 -17.88 -19.57
C PHE A 236 7.46 -18.69 -18.33
N GLN A 237 6.55 -19.49 -17.81
CA GLN A 237 6.83 -20.48 -16.77
C GLN A 237 5.81 -21.61 -16.81
N ILE A 238 6.26 -22.79 -17.18
CA ILE A 238 5.39 -23.96 -17.32
C ILE A 238 5.31 -24.83 -16.05
N GLN A 239 6.23 -24.61 -15.13
CA GLN A 239 6.31 -25.39 -13.91
C GLN A 239 5.58 -24.71 -12.76
N TRP A 240 5.01 -25.52 -11.89
CA TRP A 240 4.40 -25.04 -10.66
C TRP A 240 5.43 -24.59 -9.64
N GLY A 241 5.09 -23.56 -8.88
CA GLY A 241 5.83 -23.18 -7.68
C GLY A 241 7.17 -22.50 -7.94
N GLN A 242 7.29 -21.80 -9.05
CA GLN A 242 8.53 -21.14 -9.43
C GLN A 242 8.68 -19.73 -8.84
N GLU A 243 9.92 -19.36 -8.55
CA GLU A 243 10.26 -18.02 -8.03
C GLU A 243 10.38 -16.97 -9.11
N ASN A 244 10.74 -17.37 -10.33
CA ASN A 244 11.01 -16.49 -11.47
C ASN A 244 10.38 -17.04 -12.73
N CYS A 245 10.15 -16.15 -13.70
CA CYS A 245 9.81 -16.51 -15.06
C CYS A 245 11.07 -16.60 -15.91
N ASN A 246 11.04 -17.46 -16.94
CA ASN A 246 12.10 -17.59 -17.92
C ASN A 246 11.81 -16.67 -19.11
N LEU A 247 12.84 -16.05 -19.65
CA LEU A 247 12.74 -15.30 -20.91
C LEU A 247 12.45 -16.25 -22.06
N CYS A 248 11.53 -15.87 -22.95
CA CYS A 248 11.27 -16.64 -24.16
C CYS A 248 12.58 -16.71 -24.99
N PRO A 249 13.07 -17.93 -25.31
CA PRO A 249 14.34 -18.08 -26.01
C PRO A 249 14.25 -17.59 -27.44
N GLU A 250 15.41 -17.27 -27.97
CA GLU A 250 15.59 -16.95 -29.39
C GLU A 250 15.03 -18.04 -30.32
N ASN A 251 14.57 -17.67 -31.50
CA ASN A 251 13.89 -18.57 -32.46
C ASN A 251 12.61 -19.22 -31.91
N HIS A 252 12.05 -18.71 -30.84
CA HIS A 252 10.76 -19.13 -30.31
C HIS A 252 9.91 -17.90 -29.98
N TYR A 253 8.60 -18.12 -29.85
CA TYR A 253 7.69 -17.12 -29.36
C TYR A 253 6.79 -17.71 -28.29
N CYS A 254 6.40 -16.90 -27.31
CA CYS A 254 5.61 -17.28 -26.16
C CYS A 254 4.31 -16.48 -26.14
N PRO A 255 3.22 -16.98 -26.76
CA PRO A 255 1.95 -16.24 -26.86
C PRO A 255 1.25 -16.13 -25.52
N SER A 256 1.54 -17.05 -24.61
CA SER A 256 0.98 -17.09 -23.28
C SER A 256 2.06 -17.53 -22.27
N PRO A 257 2.06 -16.98 -21.04
CA PRO A 257 3.09 -17.26 -20.06
C PRO A 257 3.05 -18.69 -19.49
N ASP A 258 1.96 -19.43 -19.69
CA ASP A 258 1.72 -20.78 -19.16
C ASP A 258 1.99 -21.90 -20.18
N VAL A 259 2.42 -21.54 -21.42
CA VAL A 259 2.66 -22.47 -22.52
C VAL A 259 4.16 -22.58 -22.80
N ASN A 260 4.58 -23.76 -23.27
CA ASN A 260 5.95 -23.95 -23.76
C ASN A 260 6.25 -23.00 -24.92
N PRO A 261 7.49 -22.50 -25.01
CA PRO A 261 7.93 -21.75 -26.18
C PRO A 261 7.64 -22.51 -27.47
N ILE A 262 7.03 -21.84 -28.45
CA ILE A 262 6.67 -22.39 -29.75
C ILE A 262 7.79 -22.00 -30.73
N LEU A 263 8.24 -22.95 -31.53
CA LEU A 263 9.27 -22.71 -32.53
C LEU A 263 8.79 -21.67 -33.57
N CYS A 264 9.65 -20.71 -33.88
CA CYS A 264 9.36 -19.65 -34.84
C CYS A 264 9.17 -20.26 -36.25
N PRO A 265 8.11 -19.87 -37.02
CA PRO A 265 7.96 -20.24 -38.40
C PRO A 265 9.18 -19.83 -39.25
N PHE A 266 9.47 -20.56 -40.30
CA PHE A 266 10.66 -20.34 -41.12
C PHE A 266 10.67 -18.99 -41.86
N ASP A 267 9.49 -18.42 -42.11
CA ASP A 267 9.26 -17.14 -42.79
C ASP A 267 9.13 -15.96 -41.83
N ALA A 268 9.18 -16.24 -40.52
CA ALA A 268 9.12 -15.24 -39.43
C ALA A 268 10.46 -15.10 -38.72
N PHE A 269 10.58 -14.08 -37.90
CA PHE A 269 11.70 -13.87 -36.98
C PHE A 269 11.17 -13.73 -35.54
N CYS A 270 11.89 -14.30 -34.61
CA CYS A 270 11.52 -14.29 -33.19
C CYS A 270 12.76 -14.05 -32.35
N PRO A 271 13.11 -12.80 -32.07
CA PRO A 271 14.17 -12.48 -31.12
C PRO A 271 13.77 -12.92 -29.69
N GLU A 272 14.72 -12.91 -28.77
CA GLU A 272 14.44 -13.21 -27.36
C GLU A 272 13.29 -12.36 -26.82
N GLY A 273 12.40 -12.98 -26.06
CA GLY A 273 11.24 -12.30 -25.48
C GLY A 273 10.08 -12.06 -26.45
N SER A 274 10.08 -12.72 -27.61
CA SER A 274 8.98 -12.61 -28.58
C SER A 274 7.69 -13.23 -28.05
N THR A 275 6.58 -12.51 -28.18
CA THR A 275 5.22 -12.99 -27.87
C THR A 275 4.46 -13.53 -29.08
N ALA A 276 4.89 -13.13 -30.24
CA ALA A 276 4.31 -13.56 -31.52
C ALA A 276 5.42 -13.57 -32.60
N PRO A 277 5.26 -14.38 -33.68
CA PRO A 277 6.18 -14.34 -34.77
C PRO A 277 6.09 -13.01 -35.50
N GLY A 278 7.23 -12.37 -35.74
CA GLY A 278 7.34 -11.15 -36.53
C GLY A 278 7.52 -11.51 -38.02
N TYR A 279 6.72 -10.90 -38.89
CA TYR A 279 6.85 -11.06 -40.31
C TYR A 279 7.39 -9.78 -40.95
N CYS A 280 8.35 -9.94 -41.86
CA CYS A 280 8.83 -8.82 -42.64
C CYS A 280 7.80 -8.47 -43.74
N MET A 281 7.54 -7.17 -43.94
CA MET A 281 6.73 -6.71 -45.08
C MET A 281 7.49 -6.99 -46.36
N GLU A 282 7.13 -8.05 -47.10
CA GLU A 282 7.82 -8.54 -48.29
C GLU A 282 8.02 -7.48 -49.39
N THR A 283 7.15 -6.47 -49.46
CA THR A 283 7.26 -5.39 -50.44
C THR A 283 8.41 -4.43 -50.18
N PHE A 284 8.76 -4.21 -48.91
CA PHE A 284 9.76 -3.20 -48.51
C PHE A 284 10.95 -3.80 -47.79
N PHE A 285 10.74 -4.92 -47.09
CA PHE A 285 11.74 -5.59 -46.28
C PHE A 285 11.84 -7.05 -46.66
N ARG A 286 13.03 -7.64 -46.49
CA ARG A 286 13.24 -9.07 -46.59
C ARG A 286 13.85 -9.59 -45.30
N LYS A 287 13.61 -10.85 -44.99
CA LYS A 287 14.27 -11.54 -43.91
C LYS A 287 15.75 -11.75 -44.26
N ALA A 288 16.63 -11.27 -43.40
CA ALA A 288 18.07 -11.52 -43.48
C ALA A 288 18.56 -11.95 -42.08
N GLY A 289 18.62 -13.27 -41.85
CA GLY A 289 18.90 -13.84 -40.55
C GLY A 289 17.73 -13.64 -39.60
N GLU A 290 17.95 -12.93 -38.52
CA GLU A 290 16.96 -12.66 -37.45
C GLU A 290 16.32 -11.27 -37.52
N GLU A 291 16.69 -10.44 -38.48
CA GLU A 291 16.20 -9.08 -38.65
C GLU A 291 15.57 -8.88 -40.04
N CYS A 292 14.74 -7.86 -40.15
CA CYS A 292 14.18 -7.41 -41.41
C CYS A 292 15.09 -6.35 -42.02
N GLU A 293 15.76 -6.67 -43.16
CA GLU A 293 16.53 -5.70 -43.93
C GLU A 293 15.69 -5.07 -45.03
N LEU A 294 16.02 -3.82 -45.37
CA LEU A 294 15.39 -3.16 -46.50
C LEU A 294 15.65 -3.95 -47.79
N ALA A 295 14.60 -4.30 -48.50
CA ALA A 295 14.72 -4.97 -49.79
C ALA A 295 15.53 -4.08 -50.77
N PRO A 296 16.38 -4.68 -51.62
CA PRO A 296 17.21 -3.89 -52.54
C PRO A 296 16.39 -2.97 -53.46
N VAL A 297 15.13 -3.36 -53.74
CA VAL A 297 14.20 -2.53 -54.50
C VAL A 297 13.82 -1.25 -53.77
N THR A 298 13.59 -1.33 -52.46
CA THR A 298 13.27 -0.15 -51.63
C THR A 298 14.44 0.78 -51.50
N ILE A 299 15.66 0.24 -51.32
CA ILE A 299 16.90 1.04 -51.35
C ILE A 299 17.05 1.79 -52.67
N ALA A 300 16.83 1.11 -53.81
CA ALA A 300 16.88 1.72 -55.12
C ALA A 300 15.83 2.85 -55.26
N LEU A 301 14.58 2.60 -54.83
CA LEU A 301 13.52 3.61 -54.86
C LEU A 301 13.83 4.84 -53.98
N LEU A 302 14.41 4.64 -52.79
CA LEU A 302 14.82 5.72 -51.93
C LEU A 302 15.96 6.56 -52.53
N VAL A 303 16.96 5.90 -53.19
CA VAL A 303 18.06 6.58 -53.84
C VAL A 303 17.56 7.38 -55.05
N ILE A 304 16.73 6.77 -55.90
CA ILE A 304 16.15 7.43 -57.08
C ILE A 304 15.24 8.60 -56.64
N GLY A 305 14.32 8.34 -55.71
CA GLY A 305 13.40 9.36 -55.22
C GLY A 305 14.12 10.53 -54.51
N GLY A 306 15.13 10.22 -53.72
CA GLY A 306 16.00 11.22 -53.08
C GLY A 306 16.78 12.03 -54.14
N GLY A 307 17.32 11.38 -55.14
CA GLY A 307 18.01 12.03 -56.27
C GLY A 307 17.09 12.99 -57.05
N VAL A 308 15.87 12.54 -57.36
CA VAL A 308 14.88 13.39 -58.03
C VAL A 308 14.49 14.59 -57.18
N ALA A 309 14.28 14.38 -55.87
CA ALA A 309 13.95 15.48 -54.94
C ALA A 309 15.08 16.52 -54.88
N VAL A 310 16.34 16.09 -54.81
CA VAL A 310 17.51 16.98 -54.83
C VAL A 310 17.58 17.73 -56.16
N LEU A 311 17.40 17.09 -57.29
CA LEU A 311 17.37 17.75 -58.59
C LEU A 311 16.24 18.77 -58.67
N PHE A 312 15.06 18.45 -58.18
CA PHE A 312 13.93 19.39 -58.12
C PHE A 312 14.25 20.63 -57.27
N VAL A 313 14.84 20.47 -56.10
CA VAL A 313 15.31 21.58 -55.28
C VAL A 313 16.34 22.44 -56.02
N ILE A 314 17.32 21.80 -56.66
CA ILE A 314 18.33 22.53 -57.46
C ILE A 314 17.66 23.35 -58.57
N LEU A 315 16.71 22.74 -59.31
CA LEU A 315 16.00 23.44 -60.35
C LEU A 315 15.17 24.60 -59.84
N LEU A 316 14.52 24.45 -58.68
CA LEU A 316 13.81 25.56 -58.03
C LEU A 316 14.76 26.71 -57.64
N VAL A 317 15.92 26.38 -57.08
CA VAL A 317 16.93 27.37 -56.70
C VAL A 317 17.48 28.08 -57.95
N LEU A 318 17.76 27.32 -59.02
CA LEU A 318 18.21 27.90 -60.29
C LEU A 318 17.13 28.79 -60.94
N ARG A 319 15.86 28.40 -60.89
CA ARG A 319 14.74 29.26 -61.33
C ARG A 319 14.68 30.54 -60.54
N ARG A 320 14.70 30.47 -59.23
CA ARG A 320 14.72 31.68 -58.37
C ARG A 320 15.94 32.59 -58.63
N ARG A 321 17.12 32.02 -58.91
CA ARG A 321 18.29 32.83 -59.29
C ARG A 321 18.11 33.50 -60.63
N ARG A 322 17.49 32.84 -61.63
CA ARG A 322 17.18 33.44 -62.95
C ARG A 322 16.19 34.60 -62.83
N ASP A 323 15.16 34.45 -61.96
CA ASP A 323 14.18 35.48 -61.72
C ASP A 323 14.84 36.71 -61.03
N THR A 324 15.79 36.52 -60.11
CA THR A 324 16.55 37.57 -59.46
C THR A 324 17.56 38.21 -60.43
N ASP A 325 18.19 37.46 -61.33
CA ASP A 325 19.11 38.03 -62.33
C ASP A 325 18.34 38.81 -63.41
N GLY A 326 17.08 38.40 -63.77
CA GLY A 326 16.18 39.12 -64.64
C GLY A 326 15.76 40.49 -64.07
N GLU A 327 15.54 40.58 -62.75
CA GLU A 327 15.18 41.80 -62.05
C GLU A 327 16.39 42.78 -61.95
N LEU A 328 17.60 42.23 -61.74
CA LEU A 328 18.84 42.99 -61.71
C LEU A 328 19.22 43.59 -63.09
N THR A 329 18.85 42.92 -64.22
CA THR A 329 19.09 43.46 -65.55
C THR A 329 18.09 44.58 -65.95
N LEU A 330 16.87 44.55 -65.42
CA LEU A 330 15.91 45.64 -65.58
C LEU A 330 16.26 46.90 -64.73
N ALA A 331 16.96 46.72 -63.62
CA ALA A 331 17.43 47.82 -62.77
C ALA A 331 18.69 48.54 -63.32
N ARG A 332 19.31 48.03 -64.41
CA ARG A 332 20.49 48.63 -65.06
C ARG A 332 20.18 49.44 -66.34
N GLN A 333 18.97 49.87 -66.59
CA GLN A 333 18.74 50.82 -67.65
C GLN A 333 19.20 52.20 -67.14
N PRO A 334 20.13 52.88 -67.89
CA PRO A 334 20.58 54.22 -67.50
C PRO A 334 19.46 55.19 -67.73
N LEU A 335 18.98 55.83 -66.68
CA LEU A 335 18.12 57.00 -66.74
C LEU A 335 18.94 58.13 -67.30
N LEU A 336 18.77 58.42 -68.61
CA LEU A 336 19.21 59.62 -69.26
C LEU A 336 18.53 60.84 -68.61
N SER A 337 19.40 61.75 -68.21
CA SER A 337 19.13 63.03 -67.65
C SER A 337 17.99 63.79 -68.32
N LYS A 338 17.11 64.49 -67.61
CA LYS A 338 16.68 65.81 -67.90
C LYS A 338 16.08 66.56 -66.71
N GLU A 339 16.78 67.70 -66.41
CA GLU A 339 16.30 68.97 -65.84
C GLU A 339 15.59 69.03 -64.48
N ARG A 340 16.24 69.81 -63.62
CA ARG A 340 15.68 70.55 -62.47
C ARG A 340 14.58 71.47 -62.85
N PRO A 341 13.66 71.84 -61.95
CA PRO A 341 13.83 73.02 -61.18
C PRO A 341 13.58 72.90 -59.67
N GLN A 342 14.16 73.94 -59.02
CA GLN A 342 14.14 74.26 -57.61
C GLN A 342 12.75 74.37 -57.00
N GLY A 343 12.64 74.06 -55.73
CA GLY A 343 11.52 74.45 -54.87
C GLY A 343 11.54 73.92 -53.49
N ARG A 344 12.19 74.65 -52.59
CA ARG A 344 11.87 74.96 -51.18
C ARG A 344 11.35 73.84 -50.24
N TYR A 345 12.17 73.64 -49.22
CA TYR A 345 11.92 73.71 -47.76
C TYR A 345 10.55 73.33 -47.21
N TYR A 346 10.54 72.36 -46.33
CA TYR A 346 10.14 72.47 -44.91
C TYR A 346 10.43 71.14 -44.22
N GLY A 347 11.23 71.27 -43.17
CA GLY A 347 11.51 70.13 -42.26
C GLY A 347 10.45 70.03 -41.16
N ILE A 348 10.24 68.85 -40.68
CA ILE A 348 9.71 68.60 -39.35
C ILE A 348 10.36 67.27 -38.89
N PRO A 349 10.95 67.24 -37.70
CA PRO A 349 11.47 66.01 -37.12
C PRO A 349 10.34 65.25 -36.39
N CYS A 350 10.31 63.96 -36.49
CA CYS A 350 9.50 63.13 -35.63
C CYS A 350 10.40 62.19 -34.91
N ASP A 351 10.69 62.48 -33.64
CA ASP A 351 11.06 61.59 -32.61
C ASP A 351 9.87 60.70 -32.29
N ALA A 352 10.06 59.40 -32.26
CA ALA A 352 9.18 58.52 -31.54
C ALA A 352 10.01 57.32 -31.02
N GLU A 353 10.18 57.30 -29.73
CA GLU A 353 10.76 56.21 -28.94
C GLU A 353 9.94 54.91 -29.04
N PRO A 354 10.56 53.75 -28.87
CA PRO A 354 9.84 52.48 -28.78
C PRO A 354 9.33 52.28 -27.37
N VAL A 355 8.03 51.99 -27.28
CA VAL A 355 7.39 51.53 -26.04
C VAL A 355 7.62 50.02 -25.87
N TYR A 356 8.30 49.69 -24.80
CA TYR A 356 8.32 48.32 -24.24
C TYR A 356 6.96 48.01 -23.63
N ALA A 357 6.41 46.87 -23.97
CA ALA A 357 5.43 46.19 -23.14
C ALA A 357 5.78 44.70 -23.12
N GLY A 358 6.25 44.25 -21.94
CA GLY A 358 6.37 42.90 -21.59
C GLY A 358 5.02 42.22 -21.25
N TRP A 359 4.95 40.99 -21.48
CA TRP A 359 4.47 39.91 -20.57
C TRP A 359 4.93 38.59 -21.16
#